data_b9660bb0e0b5ec11511d2f82ebee2cf7
#
_entry.id   b9660bb0e0b5ec11511d2f82ebee2cf7
#
_cell.length_a   1.000
_cell.length_b   1.000
_cell.length_c   1.000
_cell.angle_alpha   90.00
_cell.angle_beta   90.00
_cell.angle_gamma   90.00
#
_symmetry.space_group_name_H-M   'P 1'
#
loop_
_entity.id
_entity.type
_entity.pdbx_description
1 polymer ?
#
loop_
_entity_poly.entity_id
_entity_poly.type
_entity_poly.pdbx_seq_one_letter_code
_entity_poly.pdbx_strand_id
1 'polypeptide(L)'
;MSAGSVWMLGACGMGVGPLAIFLRGEGWEVSGWDDSTGSPMELQLADAEIPLLRDPWAAGRSPGLVGRSSAVKPGHPALALAESRGARVLRRGELLAERVAARRFVAVCGSHGKTTTCGMIVAALTGAGADFGYVLGGLFRDPAMPPARASASSPWVVAEVDESDGTIGAFSPDVTVAVNLDWDHPDYYRDEADLEAVFRRLFERTRTAVIIPAGNARLERLTAGLRVPVLRVGAEGDYRVRPVAGDHATSVLELGGAFPATQVTVPVAGTFNRANAAMALAAAHVVTGSVAADPLGRWRGIRRRQDVLFERPGLRVLADYAHHPTEIAALLRWLRETHSGRVIVVFQPHRHTRTRQYAAEFRQALSAADHALVMPVYSAGEAAVEGGGSESVVAGSAHRLIEDRRALPEALDALVAGQEAVVAFVGAGDIERDAEAYAKRQRRVGAAVTPDLPDLVAGRLSPECALRANEPLARRTTLGLGGNARWYAEPATVDDVVTLLRACAELDLRWFVVGRGSNLLVPDDGYDGLVLHLDSSRWGEVTPLGEGRLRVGGGARLKELCGLAAREGLAGFEFLEGIPGTLGGSLRMNAGAMGGWIFDVVESVEWLSPQGRVRAARRDSFDA
;
A
#
# COMPACT_ATOMS: atom_id res chain seq x y z
N MET A 1 -19.37 12.08 -22.34
CA MET A 1 -18.17 12.92 -22.56
C MET A 1 -16.98 12.01 -22.37
N SER A 2 -16.05 11.96 -23.30
CA SER A 2 -14.79 11.22 -23.11
C SER A 2 -14.13 11.77 -21.85
N ALA A 3 -13.79 10.89 -20.92
CA ALA A 3 -13.00 11.26 -19.75
C ALA A 3 -11.67 11.85 -20.26
N GLY A 4 -11.15 12.89 -19.59
CA GLY A 4 -9.90 13.53 -19.97
C GLY A 4 -8.68 12.67 -19.66
N SER A 5 -7.49 13.17 -19.98
CA SER A 5 -6.21 12.59 -19.59
C SER A 5 -5.63 13.33 -18.38
N VAL A 6 -5.08 12.56 -17.41
CA VAL A 6 -4.51 13.11 -16.17
C VAL A 6 -3.17 12.44 -15.82
N TRP A 7 -2.22 13.25 -15.35
CA TRP A 7 -0.95 12.79 -14.82
C TRP A 7 -0.88 12.98 -13.31
N MET A 8 -0.59 11.92 -12.55
CA MET A 8 -0.64 11.89 -11.10
C MET A 8 0.76 11.84 -10.50
N LEU A 9 1.22 12.96 -9.90
CA LEU A 9 2.55 13.12 -9.31
C LEU A 9 2.55 12.69 -7.85
N GLY A 10 3.47 11.79 -7.48
CA GLY A 10 3.49 11.09 -6.20
C GLY A 10 2.51 9.93 -6.18
N ALA A 11 2.36 9.25 -7.33
CA ALA A 11 1.35 8.21 -7.55
C ALA A 11 1.51 6.99 -6.64
N CYS A 12 2.73 6.68 -6.19
CA CYS A 12 3.00 5.59 -5.25
C CYS A 12 2.64 5.93 -3.78
N GLY A 13 2.23 7.18 -3.52
CA GLY A 13 1.77 7.61 -2.20
C GLY A 13 0.33 7.21 -1.91
N MET A 14 0.03 6.93 -0.63
CA MET A 14 -1.29 6.45 -0.17
C MET A 14 -2.43 7.47 -0.38
N GLY A 15 -2.14 8.74 -0.60
CA GLY A 15 -3.15 9.75 -0.92
C GLY A 15 -3.45 9.84 -2.42
N VAL A 16 -2.43 9.78 -3.26
CA VAL A 16 -2.54 10.02 -4.71
C VAL A 16 -2.87 8.74 -5.48
N GLY A 17 -2.25 7.62 -5.14
CA GLY A 17 -2.46 6.33 -5.82
C GLY A 17 -3.93 5.88 -5.83
N PRO A 18 -4.63 5.85 -4.70
CA PRO A 18 -6.05 5.52 -4.70
C PRO A 18 -6.91 6.46 -5.55
N LEU A 19 -6.61 7.77 -5.55
CA LEU A 19 -7.32 8.72 -6.41
C LEU A 19 -7.04 8.45 -7.90
N ALA A 20 -5.82 8.07 -8.27
CA ALA A 20 -5.48 7.64 -9.63
C ALA A 20 -6.31 6.42 -10.07
N ILE A 21 -6.43 5.42 -9.19
CA ILE A 21 -7.25 4.21 -9.43
C ILE A 21 -8.74 4.59 -9.57
N PHE A 22 -9.25 5.49 -8.72
CA PHE A 22 -10.63 5.99 -8.82
C PHE A 22 -10.89 6.66 -10.16
N LEU A 23 -10.00 7.57 -10.60
CA LEU A 23 -10.11 8.26 -11.90
C LEU A 23 -10.06 7.27 -13.07
N ARG A 24 -9.19 6.27 -13.01
CA ARG A 24 -9.14 5.20 -14.01
C ARG A 24 -10.47 4.46 -14.10
N GLY A 25 -11.07 4.15 -12.95
CA GLY A 25 -12.41 3.54 -12.86
C GLY A 25 -13.54 4.45 -13.36
N GLU A 26 -13.37 5.78 -13.34
CA GLU A 26 -14.28 6.74 -13.98
C GLU A 26 -14.05 6.87 -15.50
N GLY A 27 -13.13 6.10 -16.08
CA GLY A 27 -12.83 6.10 -17.51
C GLY A 27 -11.81 7.15 -17.95
N TRP A 28 -11.08 7.80 -17.01
CA TRP A 28 -9.99 8.70 -17.35
C TRP A 28 -8.79 7.94 -17.91
N GLU A 29 -8.09 8.56 -18.84
CA GLU A 29 -6.75 8.13 -19.20
C GLU A 29 -5.79 8.63 -18.10
N VAL A 30 -5.28 7.69 -17.28
CA VAL A 30 -4.44 8.02 -16.13
C VAL A 30 -3.03 7.52 -16.36
N SER A 31 -2.05 8.37 -16.07
CA SER A 31 -0.64 7.98 -15.88
C SER A 31 -0.15 8.52 -14.54
N GLY A 32 0.86 7.88 -13.99
CA GLY A 32 1.47 8.27 -12.72
C GLY A 32 2.94 8.62 -12.88
N TRP A 33 3.50 9.26 -11.86
CA TRP A 33 4.92 9.45 -11.66
C TRP A 33 5.25 9.41 -10.16
N ASP A 34 6.37 8.80 -9.81
CA ASP A 34 6.89 8.80 -8.44
C ASP A 34 8.40 8.62 -8.45
N ASP A 35 9.10 9.18 -7.46
CA ASP A 35 10.53 8.94 -7.23
C ASP A 35 10.78 7.59 -6.54
N SER A 36 9.78 7.06 -5.85
CA SER A 36 9.87 5.83 -5.06
C SER A 36 9.47 4.64 -5.92
N THR A 37 10.27 3.58 -5.93
CA THR A 37 9.97 2.30 -6.57
C THR A 37 9.79 1.20 -5.53
N GLY A 38 9.03 0.15 -5.87
CA GLY A 38 8.84 -1.02 -5.01
C GLY A 38 7.84 -0.82 -3.88
N SER A 39 7.00 0.23 -3.93
CA SER A 39 5.96 0.43 -2.93
C SER A 39 4.77 -0.53 -3.14
N PRO A 40 4.03 -0.91 -2.09
CA PRO A 40 2.81 -1.70 -2.25
C PRO A 40 1.75 -1.02 -3.14
N MET A 41 1.74 0.31 -3.22
CA MET A 41 0.83 1.07 -4.09
C MET A 41 1.19 0.92 -5.57
N GLU A 42 2.47 0.79 -5.91
CA GLU A 42 2.91 0.54 -7.29
C GLU A 42 2.27 -0.73 -7.87
N LEU A 43 2.15 -1.78 -7.06
CA LEU A 43 1.44 -3.01 -7.47
C LEU A 43 -0.04 -2.74 -7.72
N GLN A 44 -0.70 -1.91 -6.90
CA GLN A 44 -2.10 -1.54 -7.09
C GLN A 44 -2.31 -0.69 -8.35
N LEU A 45 -1.37 0.21 -8.66
CA LEU A 45 -1.40 0.99 -9.91
C LEU A 45 -1.22 0.09 -11.13
N ALA A 46 -0.28 -0.85 -11.07
CA ALA A 46 -0.07 -1.84 -12.14
C ALA A 46 -1.31 -2.71 -12.34
N ASP A 47 -1.97 -3.15 -11.26
CA ASP A 47 -3.22 -3.92 -11.33
C ASP A 47 -4.38 -3.10 -11.93
N ALA A 48 -4.37 -1.79 -11.77
CA ALA A 48 -5.32 -0.87 -12.38
C ALA A 48 -4.91 -0.41 -13.80
N GLU A 49 -3.83 -0.96 -14.36
CA GLU A 49 -3.28 -0.59 -15.68
C GLU A 49 -2.91 0.90 -15.79
N ILE A 50 -2.37 1.46 -14.71
CA ILE A 50 -1.88 2.84 -14.66
C ILE A 50 -0.36 2.82 -14.81
N PRO A 51 0.19 3.26 -15.96
CA PRO A 51 1.63 3.29 -16.16
C PRO A 51 2.27 4.42 -15.36
N LEU A 52 3.49 4.19 -14.86
CA LEU A 52 4.34 5.22 -14.27
C LEU A 52 5.24 5.79 -15.36
N LEU A 53 5.05 7.06 -15.74
CA LEU A 53 5.73 7.74 -16.83
C LEU A 53 6.47 8.99 -16.32
N ARG A 54 7.73 9.16 -16.73
CA ARG A 54 8.51 10.37 -16.42
C ARG A 54 8.06 11.57 -17.24
N ASP A 55 7.71 11.33 -18.50
CA ASP A 55 7.17 12.32 -19.43
C ASP A 55 6.02 11.70 -20.23
N PRO A 56 4.76 11.93 -19.85
CA PRO A 56 3.63 11.37 -20.57
C PRO A 56 3.47 11.96 -21.97
N TRP A 57 3.92 13.21 -22.23
CA TRP A 57 3.86 13.81 -23.57
C TRP A 57 4.84 13.16 -24.54
N ALA A 58 6.05 12.80 -24.08
CA ALA A 58 6.99 12.01 -24.88
C ALA A 58 6.45 10.61 -25.18
N ALA A 59 5.63 10.04 -24.28
CA ALA A 59 4.94 8.76 -24.50
C ALA A 59 3.65 8.89 -25.32
N GLY A 60 3.44 10.00 -26.04
CA GLY A 60 2.27 10.21 -26.91
C GLY A 60 0.97 10.54 -26.17
N ARG A 61 1.01 10.77 -24.85
CA ARG A 61 -0.14 11.19 -24.04
C ARG A 61 -0.10 12.71 -23.87
N SER A 62 -1.26 13.34 -23.73
CA SER A 62 -1.34 14.80 -23.57
C SER A 62 -2.25 15.16 -22.41
N PRO A 63 -1.82 14.91 -21.15
CA PRO A 63 -2.63 15.25 -20.00
C PRO A 63 -2.83 16.77 -19.89
N GLY A 64 -4.08 17.19 -19.94
CA GLY A 64 -4.46 18.60 -19.69
C GLY A 64 -4.60 18.89 -18.19
N LEU A 65 -4.55 17.87 -17.34
CA LEU A 65 -4.72 17.95 -15.90
C LEU A 65 -3.60 17.19 -15.20
N VAL A 66 -3.08 17.76 -14.12
CA VAL A 66 -2.07 17.14 -13.25
C VAL A 66 -2.57 17.18 -11.81
N GLY A 67 -2.65 15.99 -11.18
CA GLY A 67 -2.89 15.86 -9.75
C GLY A 67 -1.59 15.64 -9.01
N ARG A 68 -1.32 16.37 -7.93
CA ARG A 68 -0.07 16.22 -7.20
C ARG A 68 -0.23 15.98 -5.70
N SER A 69 0.71 15.22 -5.15
CA SER A 69 0.93 15.14 -3.69
C SER A 69 1.47 16.47 -3.15
N SER A 70 1.16 16.78 -1.89
CA SER A 70 1.81 17.89 -1.15
C SER A 70 3.30 17.65 -0.93
N ALA A 71 3.76 16.40 -1.00
CA ALA A 71 5.18 16.05 -0.93
C ALA A 71 5.99 16.51 -2.16
N VAL A 72 5.34 16.63 -3.33
CA VAL A 72 5.95 17.16 -4.55
C VAL A 72 6.07 18.68 -4.43
N LYS A 73 7.26 19.17 -4.12
CA LYS A 73 7.52 20.58 -3.81
C LYS A 73 7.54 21.46 -5.06
N PRO A 74 7.28 22.78 -4.93
CA PRO A 74 7.54 23.74 -6.01
C PRO A 74 8.97 23.63 -6.53
N GLY A 75 9.15 23.73 -7.85
CA GLY A 75 10.46 23.56 -8.50
C GLY A 75 10.83 22.11 -8.82
N HIS A 76 9.99 21.15 -8.49
CA HIS A 76 10.19 19.76 -8.90
C HIS A 76 10.15 19.61 -10.43
N PRO A 77 11.09 18.86 -11.06
CA PRO A 77 11.18 18.76 -12.52
C PRO A 77 9.87 18.34 -13.21
N ALA A 78 9.12 17.42 -12.61
CA ALA A 78 7.83 16.97 -13.15
C ALA A 78 6.78 18.09 -13.12
N LEU A 79 6.76 18.96 -12.10
CA LEU A 79 5.88 20.15 -12.08
C LEU A 79 6.28 21.16 -13.14
N ALA A 80 7.57 21.45 -13.26
CA ALA A 80 8.07 22.37 -14.29
C ALA A 80 7.74 21.89 -15.70
N LEU A 81 7.82 20.56 -15.94
CA LEU A 81 7.40 19.95 -17.21
C LEU A 81 5.89 20.17 -17.43
N ALA A 82 5.04 19.86 -16.45
CA ALA A 82 3.59 20.04 -16.55
C ALA A 82 3.21 21.49 -16.86
N GLU A 83 3.81 22.44 -16.15
CA GLU A 83 3.62 23.88 -16.36
C GLU A 83 4.06 24.34 -17.76
N SER A 84 5.22 23.86 -18.25
CA SER A 84 5.71 24.15 -19.59
C SER A 84 4.80 23.65 -20.71
N ARG A 85 3.99 22.62 -20.44
CA ARG A 85 2.99 22.05 -21.35
C ARG A 85 1.61 22.69 -21.21
N GLY A 86 1.45 23.67 -20.30
CA GLY A 86 0.19 24.35 -20.04
C GLY A 86 -0.87 23.49 -19.34
N ALA A 87 -0.47 22.39 -18.69
CA ALA A 87 -1.38 21.54 -17.95
C ALA A 87 -1.86 22.24 -16.66
N ARG A 88 -3.14 22.08 -16.33
CA ARG A 88 -3.71 22.58 -15.09
C ARG A 88 -3.25 21.70 -13.91
N VAL A 89 -2.57 22.28 -12.94
CA VAL A 89 -2.06 21.57 -11.76
C VAL A 89 -2.99 21.76 -10.57
N LEU A 90 -3.41 20.66 -9.95
CA LEU A 90 -4.23 20.63 -8.74
C LEU A 90 -3.56 19.81 -7.66
N ARG A 91 -3.73 20.21 -6.39
CA ARG A 91 -3.40 19.34 -5.26
C ARG A 91 -4.39 18.17 -5.20
N ARG A 92 -3.97 17.04 -4.62
CA ARG A 92 -4.80 15.84 -4.48
C ARG A 92 -6.21 16.12 -3.96
N GLY A 93 -6.30 16.90 -2.87
CA GLY A 93 -7.60 17.20 -2.24
C GLY A 93 -8.48 18.10 -3.12
N GLU A 94 -7.90 19.06 -3.86
CA GLU A 94 -8.63 19.90 -4.82
C GLU A 94 -9.19 19.07 -5.97
N LEU A 95 -8.37 18.15 -6.52
CA LEU A 95 -8.81 17.25 -7.58
C LEU A 95 -9.93 16.32 -7.10
N LEU A 96 -9.80 15.72 -5.91
CA LEU A 96 -10.87 14.90 -5.33
C LEU A 96 -12.15 15.74 -5.13
N ALA A 97 -12.05 16.96 -4.60
CA ALA A 97 -13.20 17.83 -4.38
C ALA A 97 -13.94 18.13 -5.68
N GLU A 98 -13.23 18.41 -6.78
CA GLU A 98 -13.85 18.60 -8.11
C GLU A 98 -14.54 17.32 -8.60
N ARG A 99 -13.97 16.15 -8.37
CA ARG A 99 -14.55 14.87 -8.82
C ARG A 99 -15.83 14.51 -8.07
N VAL A 100 -15.91 14.85 -6.77
CA VAL A 100 -17.08 14.55 -5.95
C VAL A 100 -18.13 15.67 -5.92
N ALA A 101 -17.87 16.84 -6.48
CA ALA A 101 -18.75 18.02 -6.41
C ALA A 101 -20.16 17.77 -6.95
N ALA A 102 -20.28 16.97 -8.02
CA ALA A 102 -21.57 16.60 -8.64
C ALA A 102 -22.12 15.27 -8.12
N ARG A 103 -21.48 14.67 -7.11
CA ARG A 103 -21.85 13.39 -6.51
C ARG A 103 -22.45 13.60 -5.12
N ARG A 104 -23.13 12.58 -4.61
CA ARG A 104 -23.44 12.49 -3.18
C ARG A 104 -22.20 12.02 -2.45
N PHE A 105 -21.74 12.79 -1.49
CA PHE A 105 -20.42 12.58 -0.89
C PHE A 105 -20.47 12.41 0.61
N VAL A 106 -19.87 11.31 1.09
CA VAL A 106 -19.57 11.08 2.52
C VAL A 106 -18.11 11.42 2.76
N ALA A 107 -17.87 12.52 3.46
CA ALA A 107 -16.54 12.96 3.86
C ALA A 107 -16.21 12.42 5.26
N VAL A 108 -15.09 11.71 5.40
CA VAL A 108 -14.57 11.28 6.70
C VAL A 108 -13.40 12.18 7.08
N CYS A 109 -13.53 12.94 8.15
CA CYS A 109 -12.54 13.90 8.63
C CYS A 109 -12.22 13.72 10.11
N GLY A 110 -11.17 14.38 10.60
CA GLY A 110 -10.71 14.30 11.98
C GLY A 110 -9.21 14.11 12.07
N SER A 111 -8.59 14.39 13.19
CA SER A 111 -7.14 14.28 13.33
C SER A 111 -6.67 12.82 13.24
N HIS A 112 -7.39 11.88 13.86
CA HIS A 112 -7.00 10.48 13.96
C HIS A 112 -8.13 9.53 13.57
N GLY A 113 -7.79 8.33 13.04
CA GLY A 113 -8.76 7.28 12.73
C GLY A 113 -9.55 7.44 11.42
N LYS A 114 -9.29 8.49 10.62
CA LYS A 114 -9.95 8.74 9.31
C LYS A 114 -9.96 7.51 8.41
N THR A 115 -8.80 6.97 8.10
CA THR A 115 -8.63 5.82 7.17
C THR A 115 -9.35 4.58 7.68
N THR A 116 -9.22 4.28 8.98
CA THR A 116 -9.89 3.14 9.61
C THR A 116 -11.41 3.28 9.53
N THR A 117 -11.95 4.45 9.91
CA THR A 117 -13.40 4.72 9.86
C THR A 117 -13.90 4.68 8.41
N CYS A 118 -13.18 5.31 7.47
CA CYS A 118 -13.50 5.25 6.04
C CYS A 118 -13.57 3.81 5.52
N GLY A 119 -12.56 2.99 5.83
CA GLY A 119 -12.53 1.58 5.47
C GLY A 119 -13.66 0.76 6.10
N MET A 120 -14.04 1.05 7.34
CA MET A 120 -15.20 0.43 7.99
C MET A 120 -16.53 0.87 7.37
N ILE A 121 -16.67 2.14 6.92
CA ILE A 121 -17.84 2.59 6.15
C ILE A 121 -17.93 1.80 4.84
N VAL A 122 -16.82 1.65 4.13
CA VAL A 122 -16.75 0.85 2.90
C VAL A 122 -17.20 -0.59 3.17
N ALA A 123 -16.74 -1.21 4.26
CA ALA A 123 -17.16 -2.56 4.64
C ALA A 123 -18.65 -2.63 4.99
N ALA A 124 -19.16 -1.66 5.76
CA ALA A 124 -20.57 -1.61 6.17
C ALA A 124 -21.53 -1.40 4.99
N LEU A 125 -21.22 -0.50 4.07
CA LEU A 125 -22.00 -0.29 2.85
C LEU A 125 -21.95 -1.53 1.93
N THR A 126 -20.79 -2.19 1.83
CA THR A 126 -20.66 -3.44 1.08
C THR A 126 -21.49 -4.56 1.72
N GLY A 127 -21.47 -4.68 3.04
CA GLY A 127 -22.30 -5.63 3.79
C GLY A 127 -23.80 -5.38 3.63
N ALA A 128 -24.21 -4.12 3.45
CA ALA A 128 -25.59 -3.73 3.14
C ALA A 128 -25.96 -3.95 1.65
N GLY A 129 -25.05 -4.44 0.81
CA GLY A 129 -25.28 -4.63 -0.62
C GLY A 129 -25.40 -3.32 -1.42
N ALA A 130 -24.96 -2.20 -0.86
CA ALA A 130 -25.01 -0.91 -1.54
C ALA A 130 -23.98 -0.83 -2.67
N ASP A 131 -24.34 -0.14 -3.75
CA ASP A 131 -23.37 0.28 -4.76
C ASP A 131 -22.90 1.72 -4.47
N PHE A 132 -21.60 1.95 -4.54
CA PHE A 132 -20.97 3.24 -4.26
C PHE A 132 -19.51 3.26 -4.74
N GLY A 133 -18.97 4.46 -4.99
CA GLY A 133 -17.54 4.67 -5.19
C GLY A 133 -16.83 4.99 -3.87
N TYR A 134 -15.52 4.78 -3.83
CA TYR A 134 -14.72 5.19 -2.67
C TYR A 134 -13.25 5.46 -3.00
N VAL A 135 -12.60 6.28 -2.18
CA VAL A 135 -11.17 6.55 -2.21
C VAL A 135 -10.63 6.47 -0.78
N LEU A 136 -9.81 5.46 -0.49
CA LEU A 136 -9.21 5.24 0.82
C LEU A 136 -7.80 5.82 0.87
N GLY A 137 -7.39 6.41 1.98
CA GLY A 137 -6.01 6.87 2.21
C GLY A 137 -5.05 5.79 2.71
N GLY A 138 -5.26 4.55 2.30
CA GLY A 138 -4.47 3.40 2.72
C GLY A 138 -4.80 2.16 1.90
N LEU A 139 -4.24 1.01 2.30
CA LEU A 139 -4.50 -0.28 1.68
C LEU A 139 -5.29 -1.19 2.63
N PHE A 140 -6.31 -1.84 2.13
CA PHE A 140 -6.94 -2.92 2.88
C PHE A 140 -5.97 -4.08 3.09
N ARG A 141 -6.12 -4.78 4.21
CA ARG A 141 -5.40 -6.06 4.43
C ARG A 141 -5.93 -7.17 3.53
N ASP A 142 -7.21 -7.10 3.17
CA ASP A 142 -7.79 -8.00 2.18
C ASP A 142 -7.30 -7.61 0.77
N PRO A 143 -6.48 -8.45 0.10
CA PRO A 143 -5.94 -8.14 -1.22
C PRO A 143 -7.02 -8.11 -2.32
N ALA A 144 -8.21 -8.65 -2.05
CA ALA A 144 -9.34 -8.58 -2.97
C ALA A 144 -10.05 -7.22 -2.96
N MET A 145 -9.75 -6.37 -1.97
CA MET A 145 -10.31 -5.03 -1.87
C MET A 145 -9.30 -3.98 -2.37
N PRO A 146 -9.53 -3.35 -3.52
CA PRO A 146 -8.66 -2.28 -4.01
C PRO A 146 -8.78 -1.05 -3.09
N PRO A 147 -7.77 -0.16 -3.05
CA PRO A 147 -7.80 1.04 -2.23
C PRO A 147 -8.80 2.10 -2.72
N ALA A 148 -9.32 1.94 -3.93
CA ALA A 148 -10.35 2.80 -4.49
C ALA A 148 -11.18 2.06 -5.53
N ARG A 149 -12.43 2.49 -5.70
CA ARG A 149 -13.35 1.97 -6.70
C ARG A 149 -14.28 3.09 -7.16
N ALA A 150 -14.46 3.27 -8.45
CA ALA A 150 -15.55 4.08 -9.00
C ALA A 150 -16.82 3.23 -9.14
N SER A 151 -17.98 3.88 -9.04
CA SER A 151 -19.25 3.30 -9.44
C SER A 151 -19.87 4.15 -10.54
N ALA A 152 -20.35 3.49 -11.60
CA ALA A 152 -21.05 4.13 -12.70
C ALA A 152 -22.56 4.27 -12.43
N SER A 153 -23.12 3.41 -11.56
CA SER A 153 -24.57 3.32 -11.29
C SER A 153 -24.99 4.10 -10.05
N SER A 154 -24.08 4.29 -9.08
CA SER A 154 -24.39 5.03 -7.85
C SER A 154 -23.84 6.45 -7.84
N PRO A 155 -24.61 7.43 -7.34
CA PRO A 155 -24.10 8.78 -7.11
C PRO A 155 -23.18 8.88 -5.89
N TRP A 156 -23.19 7.89 -4.97
CA TRP A 156 -22.48 7.98 -3.71
C TRP A 156 -20.99 7.71 -3.85
N VAL A 157 -20.20 8.55 -3.21
CA VAL A 157 -18.74 8.37 -3.04
C VAL A 157 -18.39 8.55 -1.56
N VAL A 158 -17.53 7.69 -1.04
CA VAL A 158 -16.97 7.78 0.32
C VAL A 158 -15.49 8.05 0.22
N ALA A 159 -14.98 9.07 0.89
CA ALA A 159 -13.55 9.30 0.97
C ALA A 159 -13.15 10.02 2.26
N GLU A 160 -11.90 9.83 2.64
CA GLU A 160 -11.30 10.66 3.69
C GLU A 160 -10.90 12.03 3.15
N VAL A 161 -11.15 13.04 3.95
CA VAL A 161 -10.79 14.43 3.70
C VAL A 161 -9.71 14.82 4.71
N ASP A 162 -8.54 15.17 4.18
CA ASP A 162 -7.36 15.48 4.97
C ASP A 162 -7.28 16.99 5.21
N GLU A 163 -7.02 17.37 6.45
CA GLU A 163 -6.81 18.76 6.87
C GLU A 163 -5.38 19.25 6.69
N SER A 164 -4.41 18.34 6.56
CA SER A 164 -2.97 18.63 6.67
C SER A 164 -2.42 19.64 5.65
N ASP A 165 -3.08 19.79 4.51
CA ASP A 165 -2.67 20.71 3.44
C ASP A 165 -3.71 21.83 3.16
N GLY A 166 -4.75 21.95 4.02
CA GLY A 166 -5.81 22.95 3.92
C GLY A 166 -6.81 22.70 2.78
N THR A 167 -6.72 21.61 2.04
CA THR A 167 -7.67 21.30 0.96
C THR A 167 -9.06 20.89 1.45
N ILE A 168 -9.21 20.58 2.74
CA ILE A 168 -10.50 20.35 3.40
C ILE A 168 -11.52 21.44 3.09
N GLY A 169 -11.05 22.68 2.91
CA GLY A 169 -11.86 23.83 2.54
C GLY A 169 -12.51 23.74 1.15
N ALA A 170 -12.12 22.86 0.27
CA ALA A 170 -12.68 22.72 -1.07
C ALA A 170 -13.94 21.84 -1.14
N PHE A 171 -14.24 21.08 -0.07
CA PHE A 171 -15.33 20.11 -0.07
C PHE A 171 -16.67 20.68 0.38
N SER A 172 -17.77 20.15 -0.20
CA SER A 172 -19.15 20.40 0.19
C SER A 172 -19.90 19.06 0.25
N PRO A 173 -19.68 18.25 1.30
CA PRO A 173 -20.23 16.90 1.39
C PRO A 173 -21.74 16.88 1.66
N ASP A 174 -22.39 15.75 1.34
CA ASP A 174 -23.75 15.49 1.82
C ASP A 174 -23.71 15.05 3.28
N VAL A 175 -22.80 14.15 3.63
CA VAL A 175 -22.61 13.68 5.00
C VAL A 175 -21.16 13.89 5.42
N THR A 176 -20.96 14.53 6.56
CA THR A 176 -19.63 14.64 7.19
C THR A 176 -19.56 13.75 8.41
N VAL A 177 -18.56 12.88 8.45
CA VAL A 177 -18.24 12.02 9.60
C VAL A 177 -16.98 12.58 10.26
N ALA A 178 -17.14 13.30 11.37
CA ALA A 178 -16.02 13.88 12.12
C ALA A 178 -15.65 12.94 13.27
N VAL A 179 -14.54 12.20 13.12
CA VAL A 179 -14.14 11.14 14.06
C VAL A 179 -13.66 11.73 15.39
N ASN A 180 -12.82 12.75 15.32
CA ASN A 180 -12.28 13.52 16.47
C ASN A 180 -11.67 14.82 15.94
N LEU A 181 -11.17 15.65 16.84
CA LEU A 181 -10.40 16.83 16.51
C LEU A 181 -9.39 17.12 17.62
N ASP A 182 -8.13 16.88 17.33
CA ASP A 182 -6.99 17.19 18.17
C ASP A 182 -6.10 18.23 17.49
N TRP A 183 -5.24 18.90 18.26
CA TRP A 183 -4.25 19.79 17.69
C TRP A 183 -3.17 19.00 16.94
N ASP A 184 -3.07 19.22 15.63
CA ASP A 184 -2.00 18.66 14.77
C ASP A 184 -1.69 19.63 13.62
N HIS A 185 -0.65 19.35 12.86
CA HIS A 185 -0.23 20.15 11.68
C HIS A 185 0.16 21.60 11.99
N PRO A 186 1.04 21.85 13.01
CA PRO A 186 1.51 23.18 13.36
C PRO A 186 2.39 23.83 12.26
N ASP A 187 2.81 23.05 11.27
CA ASP A 187 3.48 23.50 10.06
C ASP A 187 2.53 24.18 9.06
N TYR A 188 1.22 23.95 9.19
CA TYR A 188 0.19 24.55 8.35
C TYR A 188 -0.72 25.54 9.10
N TYR A 189 -1.17 25.19 10.29
CA TYR A 189 -2.05 26.01 11.11
C TYR A 189 -1.25 26.79 12.16
N ARG A 190 -1.60 28.09 12.36
CA ARG A 190 -0.94 28.95 13.34
C ARG A 190 -1.26 28.56 14.78
N ASP A 191 -2.52 28.16 15.01
CA ASP A 191 -3.07 27.78 16.31
C ASP A 191 -4.29 26.86 16.16
N GLU A 192 -4.81 26.40 17.29
CA GLU A 192 -5.99 25.54 17.33
C GLU A 192 -7.23 26.21 16.73
N ALA A 193 -7.36 27.53 16.86
CA ALA A 193 -8.52 28.27 16.34
C ALA A 193 -8.53 28.28 14.81
N ASP A 194 -7.35 28.37 14.16
CA ASP A 194 -7.23 28.25 12.71
C ASP A 194 -7.71 26.88 12.23
N LEU A 195 -7.28 25.80 12.90
CA LEU A 195 -7.72 24.44 12.61
C LEU A 195 -9.24 24.29 12.83
N GLU A 196 -9.77 24.72 13.95
CA GLU A 196 -11.20 24.69 14.26
C GLU A 196 -12.04 25.45 13.21
N ALA A 197 -11.55 26.61 12.77
CA ALA A 197 -12.24 27.40 11.76
C ALA A 197 -12.36 26.67 10.41
N VAL A 198 -11.38 25.84 10.04
CA VAL A 198 -11.42 25.05 8.79
C VAL A 198 -12.44 23.92 8.91
N PHE A 199 -12.49 23.21 10.04
CA PHE A 199 -13.51 22.19 10.29
C PHE A 199 -14.91 22.81 10.38
N ARG A 200 -15.07 23.94 11.05
CA ARG A 200 -16.34 24.67 11.13
C ARG A 200 -16.88 25.00 9.73
N ARG A 201 -16.03 25.50 8.82
CA ARG A 201 -16.40 25.78 7.43
C ARG A 201 -16.80 24.53 6.64
N LEU A 202 -16.18 23.36 6.90
CA LEU A 202 -16.61 22.09 6.30
C LEU A 202 -18.00 21.69 6.79
N PHE A 203 -18.24 21.79 8.11
CA PHE A 203 -19.54 21.47 8.71
C PHE A 203 -20.66 22.38 8.17
N GLU A 204 -20.42 23.67 8.04
CA GLU A 204 -21.37 24.64 7.47
C GLU A 204 -21.72 24.37 6.00
N ARG A 205 -20.81 23.72 5.24
CA ARG A 205 -21.04 23.32 3.85
C ARG A 205 -21.63 21.93 3.70
N THR A 206 -21.78 21.19 4.79
CA THR A 206 -22.44 19.88 4.77
C THR A 206 -23.92 20.06 4.45
N ARG A 207 -24.44 19.24 3.54
CA ARG A 207 -25.78 19.43 2.97
C ARG A 207 -26.88 18.60 3.66
N THR A 208 -26.56 17.46 4.26
CA THR A 208 -27.57 16.52 4.81
C THR A 208 -27.41 16.29 6.31
N ALA A 209 -26.23 15.87 6.81
CA ALA A 209 -26.00 15.61 8.21
C ALA A 209 -24.51 15.66 8.57
N VAL A 210 -24.20 16.07 9.80
CA VAL A 210 -22.88 15.92 10.42
C VAL A 210 -22.97 14.87 11.51
N ILE A 211 -22.10 13.86 11.46
CA ILE A 211 -22.03 12.74 12.41
C ILE A 211 -20.81 12.98 13.30
N ILE A 212 -21.00 12.98 14.62
CA ILE A 212 -19.95 13.21 15.63
C ILE A 212 -20.04 12.17 16.75
N PRO A 213 -18.95 11.89 17.47
CA PRO A 213 -19.00 11.14 18.71
C PRO A 213 -19.81 11.90 19.78
N ALA A 214 -20.70 11.22 20.48
CA ALA A 214 -21.41 11.78 21.62
C ALA A 214 -20.44 12.12 22.76
N GLY A 215 -20.64 13.28 23.41
CA GLY A 215 -19.82 13.73 24.53
C GLY A 215 -18.46 14.33 24.13
N ASN A 216 -18.19 14.53 22.84
CA ASN A 216 -17.02 15.28 22.40
C ASN A 216 -17.32 16.79 22.42
N ALA A 217 -17.03 17.44 23.54
CA ALA A 217 -17.34 18.85 23.78
C ALA A 217 -16.80 19.80 22.68
N ARG A 218 -15.64 19.49 22.10
CA ARG A 218 -15.03 20.30 21.04
C ARG A 218 -15.87 20.23 19.75
N LEU A 219 -16.21 19.02 19.30
CA LEU A 219 -17.04 18.83 18.10
C LEU A 219 -18.47 19.32 18.34
N GLU A 220 -19.04 19.14 19.52
CA GLU A 220 -20.37 19.67 19.87
C GLU A 220 -20.40 21.19 19.81
N ARG A 221 -19.37 21.88 20.31
CA ARG A 221 -19.24 23.33 20.19
C ARG A 221 -19.12 23.76 18.72
N LEU A 222 -18.31 23.08 17.93
CA LEU A 222 -18.08 23.42 16.51
C LEU A 222 -19.27 23.10 15.62
N THR A 223 -20.15 22.22 16.01
CA THR A 223 -21.37 21.88 15.26
C THR A 223 -22.61 22.61 15.74
N ALA A 224 -22.52 23.39 16.82
CA ALA A 224 -23.63 24.16 17.35
C ALA A 224 -24.17 25.17 16.33
N GLY A 225 -25.49 25.24 16.16
CA GLY A 225 -26.16 26.17 15.26
C GLY A 225 -26.03 25.86 13.77
N LEU A 226 -25.58 24.66 13.38
CA LEU A 226 -25.62 24.23 11.99
C LEU A 226 -27.07 24.13 11.49
N ARG A 227 -27.26 24.31 10.17
CA ARG A 227 -28.59 24.21 9.52
C ARG A 227 -29.02 22.76 9.28
N VAL A 228 -28.06 21.84 9.30
CA VAL A 228 -28.29 20.40 9.11
C VAL A 228 -28.29 19.66 10.44
N PRO A 229 -28.95 18.51 10.55
CA PRO A 229 -28.89 17.68 11.75
C PRO A 229 -27.47 17.32 12.13
N VAL A 230 -27.17 17.40 13.43
CA VAL A 230 -25.96 16.87 14.05
C VAL A 230 -26.32 15.57 14.75
N LEU A 231 -25.80 14.46 14.25
CA LEU A 231 -26.11 13.10 14.70
C LEU A 231 -25.00 12.62 15.63
N ARG A 232 -25.31 12.42 16.88
CA ARG A 232 -24.37 11.98 17.92
C ARG A 232 -24.35 10.46 17.98
N VAL A 233 -23.17 9.88 18.01
CA VAL A 233 -22.96 8.41 18.04
C VAL A 233 -22.27 8.02 19.33
N GLY A 234 -22.87 7.12 20.09
CA GLY A 234 -22.31 6.62 21.35
C GLY A 234 -23.38 6.12 22.31
N ALA A 235 -23.01 5.81 23.56
CA ALA A 235 -23.92 5.22 24.53
C ALA A 235 -25.16 6.09 24.81
N GLU A 236 -25.00 7.41 24.79
CA GLU A 236 -26.06 8.41 25.06
C GLU A 236 -26.33 9.28 23.80
N GLY A 237 -25.95 8.80 22.61
CA GLY A 237 -26.14 9.53 21.36
C GLY A 237 -27.51 9.30 20.71
N ASP A 238 -27.76 10.06 19.64
CA ASP A 238 -28.91 9.84 18.75
C ASP A 238 -28.85 8.45 18.13
N TYR A 239 -27.66 8.02 17.72
CA TYR A 239 -27.29 6.65 17.36
C TYR A 239 -26.66 5.98 18.59
N ARG A 240 -27.46 5.24 19.33
CA ARG A 240 -26.98 4.55 20.53
C ARG A 240 -26.21 3.29 20.18
N VAL A 241 -24.98 3.20 20.69
CA VAL A 241 -24.12 2.03 20.51
C VAL A 241 -23.46 1.70 21.85
N ARG A 242 -23.73 0.51 22.37
CA ARG A 242 -23.18 0.00 23.62
C ARG A 242 -22.49 -1.33 23.41
N PRO A 243 -21.24 -1.51 23.83
CA PRO A 243 -20.61 -2.84 23.83
C PRO A 243 -21.25 -3.68 24.94
N VAL A 244 -21.71 -4.88 24.60
CA VAL A 244 -22.37 -5.81 25.54
C VAL A 244 -21.59 -7.09 25.75
N ALA A 245 -20.75 -7.47 24.81
CA ALA A 245 -19.84 -8.62 24.88
C ALA A 245 -18.65 -8.43 23.92
N GLY A 246 -17.67 -9.30 24.01
CA GLY A 246 -16.55 -9.33 23.10
C GLY A 246 -15.33 -10.04 23.68
N ASP A 247 -14.34 -10.23 22.83
CA ASP A 247 -13.03 -10.80 23.17
C ASP A 247 -11.90 -9.87 22.65
N HIS A 248 -10.70 -10.41 22.54
CA HIS A 248 -9.52 -9.69 22.04
C HIS A 248 -9.55 -9.40 20.51
N ALA A 249 -10.52 -9.94 19.77
CA ALA A 249 -10.63 -9.81 18.31
C ALA A 249 -12.00 -9.26 17.86
N THR A 250 -13.07 -9.51 18.64
CA THR A 250 -14.44 -9.19 18.25
C THR A 250 -15.17 -8.41 19.34
N SER A 251 -16.22 -7.70 18.96
CA SER A 251 -17.14 -7.05 19.89
C SER A 251 -18.58 -7.27 19.46
N VAL A 252 -19.47 -7.47 20.42
CA VAL A 252 -20.93 -7.44 20.22
C VAL A 252 -21.42 -6.07 20.63
N LEU A 253 -22.04 -5.36 19.71
CA LEU A 253 -22.57 -4.02 19.90
C LEU A 253 -24.10 -4.07 19.91
N GLU A 254 -24.72 -3.52 20.96
CA GLU A 254 -26.14 -3.24 21.01
C GLU A 254 -26.41 -1.90 20.34
N LEU A 255 -27.27 -1.89 19.35
CA LEU A 255 -27.67 -0.73 18.56
C LEU A 255 -29.08 -0.28 18.96
N GLY A 256 -29.30 1.04 18.98
CA GLY A 256 -30.61 1.62 19.28
C GLY A 256 -30.65 3.13 18.96
N GLY A 257 -31.68 3.83 19.42
CA GLY A 257 -31.92 5.22 19.03
C GLY A 257 -32.39 5.30 17.59
N ALA A 258 -31.66 6.00 16.74
CA ALA A 258 -31.93 6.07 15.30
C ALA A 258 -31.63 4.76 14.54
N PHE A 259 -30.85 3.85 15.12
CA PHE A 259 -30.73 2.50 14.60
C PHE A 259 -31.99 1.65 14.90
N PRO A 260 -32.33 0.66 14.07
CA PRO A 260 -33.17 -0.45 14.49
C PRO A 260 -32.58 -1.12 15.74
N ALA A 261 -33.42 -1.40 16.75
CA ALA A 261 -32.95 -2.08 17.96
C ALA A 261 -32.47 -3.50 17.60
N THR A 262 -31.19 -3.76 17.71
CA THR A 262 -30.58 -5.05 17.37
C THR A 262 -29.19 -5.18 18.00
N GLN A 263 -28.63 -6.39 17.93
CA GLN A 263 -27.23 -6.62 18.26
C GLN A 263 -26.48 -7.05 16.99
N VAL A 264 -25.26 -6.54 16.85
CA VAL A 264 -24.37 -6.89 15.74
C VAL A 264 -23.01 -7.28 16.28
N THR A 265 -22.41 -8.31 15.67
CA THR A 265 -21.02 -8.67 15.93
C THR A 265 -20.12 -7.96 14.93
N VAL A 266 -19.07 -7.33 15.43
CA VAL A 266 -18.07 -6.64 14.61
C VAL A 266 -16.67 -7.21 14.89
N PRO A 267 -15.85 -7.47 13.85
CA PRO A 267 -14.53 -8.06 13.99
C PRO A 267 -13.49 -6.99 14.39
N VAL A 268 -13.77 -6.28 15.48
CA VAL A 268 -12.88 -5.27 16.08
C VAL A 268 -12.91 -5.35 17.58
N ALA A 269 -11.77 -5.08 18.21
CA ALA A 269 -11.62 -4.99 19.65
C ALA A 269 -11.03 -3.65 20.08
N GLY A 270 -11.17 -3.34 21.36
CA GLY A 270 -10.65 -2.12 21.97
C GLY A 270 -11.56 -0.90 21.76
N THR A 271 -11.44 0.04 22.68
CA THR A 271 -12.38 1.16 22.82
C THR A 271 -12.44 2.05 21.58
N PHE A 272 -11.30 2.45 21.03
CA PHE A 272 -11.30 3.37 19.87
C PHE A 272 -11.77 2.70 18.57
N ASN A 273 -11.48 1.39 18.35
CA ASN A 273 -11.97 0.68 17.17
C ASN A 273 -13.48 0.45 17.25
N ARG A 274 -14.03 0.20 18.44
CA ARG A 274 -15.49 0.16 18.63
C ARG A 274 -16.14 1.52 18.32
N ALA A 275 -15.50 2.62 18.72
CA ALA A 275 -15.98 3.96 18.37
C ALA A 275 -15.95 4.20 16.85
N ASN A 276 -14.84 3.85 16.18
CA ASN A 276 -14.75 3.94 14.72
C ASN A 276 -15.82 3.09 14.01
N ALA A 277 -16.06 1.86 14.50
CA ALA A 277 -17.13 0.99 13.98
C ALA A 277 -18.51 1.61 14.20
N ALA A 278 -18.79 2.17 15.36
CA ALA A 278 -20.06 2.84 15.66
C ALA A 278 -20.31 4.02 14.69
N MET A 279 -19.29 4.86 14.46
CA MET A 279 -19.36 5.98 13.50
C MET A 279 -19.60 5.47 12.08
N ALA A 280 -18.93 4.38 11.69
CA ALA A 280 -19.09 3.77 10.37
C ALA A 280 -20.49 3.19 10.16
N LEU A 281 -21.04 2.50 11.16
CA LEU A 281 -22.40 1.96 11.12
C LEU A 281 -23.44 3.08 11.00
N ALA A 282 -23.27 4.18 11.75
CA ALA A 282 -24.16 5.35 11.67
C ALA A 282 -24.10 5.98 10.27
N ALA A 283 -22.91 6.16 9.71
CA ALA A 283 -22.75 6.71 8.37
C ALA A 283 -23.40 5.79 7.30
N ALA A 284 -23.17 4.49 7.38
CA ALA A 284 -23.80 3.52 6.48
C ALA A 284 -25.33 3.54 6.60
N HIS A 285 -25.88 3.61 7.82
CA HIS A 285 -27.32 3.74 8.03
C HIS A 285 -27.90 5.04 7.45
N VAL A 286 -27.21 6.17 7.60
CA VAL A 286 -27.65 7.45 6.98
C VAL A 286 -27.70 7.35 5.45
N VAL A 287 -26.79 6.58 4.84
CA VAL A 287 -26.74 6.40 3.38
C VAL A 287 -27.79 5.40 2.88
N THR A 288 -28.00 4.28 3.60
CA THR A 288 -28.81 3.14 3.12
C THR A 288 -30.18 3.01 3.79
N GLY A 289 -30.37 3.62 4.95
CA GLY A 289 -31.57 3.44 5.79
C GLY A 289 -31.61 2.10 6.52
N SER A 290 -30.55 1.29 6.47
CA SER A 290 -30.54 -0.08 7.02
C SER A 290 -29.20 -0.42 7.70
N VAL A 291 -29.23 -1.46 8.54
CA VAL A 291 -28.05 -2.10 9.12
C VAL A 291 -28.05 -3.56 8.68
N ALA A 292 -26.97 -4.03 8.08
CA ALA A 292 -26.82 -5.42 7.71
C ALA A 292 -26.68 -6.32 8.95
N ALA A 293 -27.06 -7.59 8.85
CA ALA A 293 -26.91 -8.57 9.95
C ALA A 293 -25.43 -8.82 10.30
N ASP A 294 -24.55 -8.79 9.29
CA ASP A 294 -23.09 -8.84 9.44
C ASP A 294 -22.46 -7.59 8.79
N PRO A 295 -22.56 -6.43 9.46
CA PRO A 295 -22.27 -5.16 8.83
C PRO A 295 -20.80 -4.94 8.49
N LEU A 296 -19.88 -5.61 9.20
CA LEU A 296 -18.44 -5.53 8.99
C LEU A 296 -17.81 -6.90 8.64
N GLY A 297 -18.57 -7.86 8.13
CA GLY A 297 -18.10 -9.23 7.87
C GLY A 297 -16.92 -9.34 6.89
N ARG A 298 -16.78 -8.37 6.00
CA ARG A 298 -15.62 -8.25 5.09
C ARG A 298 -14.46 -7.42 5.64
N TRP A 299 -14.60 -6.84 6.81
CA TRP A 299 -13.53 -6.07 7.41
C TRP A 299 -12.39 -6.97 7.87
N ARG A 300 -11.20 -6.73 7.34
CA ARG A 300 -9.97 -7.43 7.73
C ARG A 300 -8.91 -6.47 8.26
N GLY A 301 -9.23 -5.18 8.32
CA GLY A 301 -8.30 -4.12 8.73
C GLY A 301 -7.65 -3.39 7.56
N ILE A 302 -6.89 -2.38 7.92
CA ILE A 302 -6.05 -1.57 7.03
C ILE A 302 -4.58 -1.94 7.29
N ARG A 303 -3.78 -2.02 6.27
CA ARG A 303 -2.33 -2.19 6.41
C ARG A 303 -1.75 -1.06 7.25
N ARG A 304 -0.79 -1.38 8.10
CA ARG A 304 -0.15 -0.45 9.03
C ARG A 304 -1.13 0.22 10.03
N ARG A 305 -2.29 -0.39 10.32
CA ARG A 305 -3.22 0.02 11.39
C ARG A 305 -3.54 -1.21 12.23
N GLN A 306 -2.87 -1.38 13.37
CA GLN A 306 -2.83 -2.59 14.19
C GLN A 306 -2.65 -3.84 13.30
N ASP A 307 -1.75 -3.75 12.34
CA ASP A 307 -1.55 -4.74 11.29
C ASP A 307 -0.70 -5.90 11.82
N VAL A 308 -1.35 -7.02 12.16
CA VAL A 308 -0.67 -8.21 12.67
C VAL A 308 0.08 -8.89 11.52
N LEU A 309 1.41 -8.81 11.57
CA LEU A 309 2.31 -9.38 10.58
C LEU A 309 2.70 -10.82 10.91
N PHE A 310 2.71 -11.17 12.21
CA PHE A 310 3.04 -12.50 12.68
C PHE A 310 2.37 -12.78 14.02
N GLU A 311 1.89 -14.02 14.20
CA GLU A 311 1.32 -14.47 15.46
C GLU A 311 1.63 -15.96 15.69
N ARG A 312 2.03 -16.29 16.90
CA ARG A 312 2.16 -17.64 17.44
C ARG A 312 1.86 -17.63 18.94
N PRO A 313 1.64 -18.79 19.58
CA PRO A 313 1.54 -18.83 21.05
C PRO A 313 2.73 -18.12 21.71
N GLY A 314 2.42 -17.14 22.55
CA GLY A 314 3.39 -16.34 23.28
C GLY A 314 4.04 -15.18 22.53
N LEU A 315 3.77 -14.97 21.25
CA LEU A 315 4.32 -13.81 20.52
C LEU A 315 3.40 -13.32 19.41
N ARG A 316 3.08 -12.02 19.46
CA ARG A 316 2.43 -11.28 18.36
C ARG A 316 3.35 -10.16 17.90
N VAL A 317 3.48 -9.97 16.58
CA VAL A 317 4.23 -8.87 15.95
C VAL A 317 3.27 -8.08 15.08
N LEU A 318 3.22 -6.78 15.27
CA LEU A 318 2.34 -5.90 14.49
C LEU A 318 3.05 -4.61 14.06
N ALA A 319 2.50 -3.97 13.03
CA ALA A 319 2.90 -2.65 12.55
C ALA A 319 1.75 -1.65 12.72
N ASP A 320 2.07 -0.42 13.13
CA ASP A 320 1.11 0.67 13.23
C ASP A 320 1.70 1.99 12.72
N TYR A 321 0.86 2.77 12.06
CA TYR A 321 1.25 4.06 11.46
C TYR A 321 1.26 5.21 12.47
N ALA A 322 0.89 4.97 13.72
CA ALA A 322 0.84 6.00 14.77
C ALA A 322 2.16 6.77 14.83
N HIS A 323 2.09 8.08 14.80
CA HIS A 323 3.23 8.98 14.79
C HIS A 323 2.97 10.30 15.53
N HIS A 324 1.80 10.43 16.15
CA HIS A 324 1.46 11.48 17.09
C HIS A 324 1.34 10.90 18.51
N PRO A 325 1.69 11.63 19.59
CA PRO A 325 1.62 11.12 20.97
C PRO A 325 0.25 10.55 21.34
N THR A 326 -0.84 11.22 20.93
CA THR A 326 -2.21 10.76 21.14
C THR A 326 -2.51 9.41 20.47
N GLU A 327 -2.02 9.21 19.25
CA GLU A 327 -2.18 7.94 18.53
C GLU A 327 -1.40 6.81 19.22
N ILE A 328 -0.15 7.08 19.64
CA ILE A 328 0.68 6.12 20.38
C ILE A 328 0.01 5.73 21.70
N ALA A 329 -0.48 6.71 22.46
CA ALA A 329 -1.18 6.44 23.70
C ALA A 329 -2.46 5.61 23.48
N ALA A 330 -3.21 5.88 22.40
CA ALA A 330 -4.39 5.10 22.03
C ALA A 330 -4.02 3.66 21.64
N LEU A 331 -2.96 3.48 20.83
CA LEU A 331 -2.45 2.16 20.44
C LEU A 331 -2.01 1.36 21.68
N LEU A 332 -1.24 1.96 22.58
CA LEU A 332 -0.76 1.26 23.78
C LEU A 332 -1.90 0.87 24.70
N ARG A 333 -2.92 1.72 24.84
CA ARG A 333 -4.16 1.38 25.57
C ARG A 333 -4.85 0.19 24.91
N TRP A 334 -4.99 0.18 23.61
CA TRP A 334 -5.58 -0.93 22.88
C TRP A 334 -4.78 -2.23 23.09
N LEU A 335 -3.44 -2.17 23.03
CA LEU A 335 -2.60 -3.33 23.32
C LEU A 335 -2.84 -3.87 24.73
N ARG A 336 -2.97 -3.00 25.73
CA ARG A 336 -3.29 -3.40 27.10
C ARG A 336 -4.72 -3.97 27.26
N GLU A 337 -5.68 -3.49 26.46
CA GLU A 337 -7.05 -4.02 26.44
C GLU A 337 -7.15 -5.40 25.77
N THR A 338 -6.24 -5.71 24.83
CA THR A 338 -6.32 -6.89 23.94
C THR A 338 -5.21 -7.92 24.15
N HIS A 339 -4.23 -7.63 25.00
CA HIS A 339 -3.07 -8.49 25.22
C HIS A 339 -2.64 -8.47 26.71
N SER A 340 -2.48 -9.67 27.28
CA SER A 340 -2.14 -9.83 28.71
C SER A 340 -0.64 -9.83 29.01
N GLY A 341 0.20 -10.13 27.99
CA GLY A 341 1.65 -10.23 28.12
C GLY A 341 2.37 -8.89 28.05
N ARG A 342 3.70 -8.97 27.89
CA ARG A 342 4.55 -7.79 27.74
C ARG A 342 4.22 -7.00 26.49
N VAL A 343 4.16 -5.68 26.61
CA VAL A 343 4.03 -4.74 25.48
C VAL A 343 5.40 -4.13 25.21
N ILE A 344 5.99 -4.48 24.06
CA ILE A 344 7.27 -3.96 23.58
C ILE A 344 6.99 -3.08 22.38
N VAL A 345 7.46 -1.83 22.41
CA VAL A 345 7.27 -0.88 21.31
C VAL A 345 8.61 -0.58 20.67
N VAL A 346 8.66 -0.64 19.35
CA VAL A 346 9.74 -0.10 18.52
C VAL A 346 9.19 1.15 17.85
N PHE A 347 9.59 2.32 18.33
CA PHE A 347 9.09 3.60 17.85
C PHE A 347 10.09 4.30 16.94
N GLN A 348 9.66 4.69 15.75
CA GLN A 348 10.42 5.55 14.85
C GLN A 348 9.78 6.94 14.80
N PRO A 349 10.39 7.97 15.41
CA PRO A 349 9.93 9.34 15.27
C PRO A 349 9.92 9.77 13.80
N HIS A 350 8.93 10.57 13.41
CA HIS A 350 8.75 11.03 12.03
C HIS A 350 8.85 12.55 11.96
N ARG A 351 9.84 13.08 11.20
CA ARG A 351 10.23 14.49 11.04
C ARG A 351 10.92 15.08 12.28
N HIS A 352 12.01 15.75 12.06
CA HIS A 352 12.80 16.37 13.14
C HIS A 352 12.05 17.48 13.86
N THR A 353 11.28 18.29 13.13
CA THR A 353 10.47 19.37 13.70
C THR A 353 9.40 18.85 14.66
N ARG A 354 8.68 17.79 14.27
CA ARG A 354 7.68 17.12 15.12
C ARG A 354 8.33 16.46 16.34
N THR A 355 9.46 15.78 16.15
CA THR A 355 10.19 15.14 17.26
C THR A 355 10.57 16.14 18.31
N ARG A 356 11.13 17.32 17.93
CA ARG A 356 11.44 18.40 18.85
C ARG A 356 10.21 18.91 19.60
N GLN A 357 9.12 19.11 18.89
CA GLN A 357 7.90 19.68 19.46
C GLN A 357 7.26 18.77 20.50
N TYR A 358 7.22 17.46 20.26
CA TYR A 358 6.47 16.49 21.06
C TYR A 358 7.38 15.51 21.83
N ALA A 359 8.67 15.83 22.03
CA ALA A 359 9.61 14.90 22.69
C ALA A 359 9.13 14.45 24.09
N ALA A 360 8.58 15.37 24.88
CA ALA A 360 8.06 15.07 26.22
C ALA A 360 6.80 14.21 26.18
N GLU A 361 5.87 14.53 25.29
CA GLU A 361 4.62 13.81 25.09
C GLU A 361 4.87 12.40 24.51
N PHE A 362 5.82 12.24 23.59
CA PHE A 362 6.27 10.92 23.11
C PHE A 362 6.80 10.08 24.27
N ARG A 363 7.67 10.66 25.09
CA ARG A 363 8.23 9.98 26.27
C ARG A 363 7.12 9.52 27.22
N GLN A 364 6.17 10.39 27.49
CA GLN A 364 5.01 10.07 28.33
C GLN A 364 4.14 8.98 27.72
N ALA A 365 3.81 9.06 26.44
CA ALA A 365 3.01 8.05 25.77
C ALA A 365 3.69 6.68 25.78
N LEU A 366 4.99 6.62 25.46
CA LEU A 366 5.77 5.39 25.43
C LEU A 366 5.95 4.74 26.80
N SER A 367 5.81 5.48 27.92
CA SER A 367 5.92 4.93 29.27
C SER A 367 4.83 3.92 29.61
N ALA A 368 3.76 3.84 28.83
CA ALA A 368 2.72 2.82 28.97
C ALA A 368 3.15 1.43 28.43
N ALA A 369 4.28 1.34 27.71
CA ALA A 369 4.88 0.06 27.30
C ALA A 369 5.80 -0.49 28.42
N ASP A 370 6.00 -1.82 28.44
CA ASP A 370 6.98 -2.43 29.35
C ASP A 370 8.41 -2.13 28.88
N HIS A 371 8.61 -2.08 27.55
CA HIS A 371 9.86 -1.69 26.92
C HIS A 371 9.58 -0.81 25.70
N ALA A 372 10.29 0.31 25.59
CA ALA A 372 10.28 1.15 24.41
C ALA A 372 11.69 1.27 23.82
N LEU A 373 11.84 0.83 22.57
CA LEU A 373 13.03 0.96 21.75
C LEU A 373 12.78 2.08 20.75
N VAL A 374 13.61 3.12 20.78
CA VAL A 374 13.44 4.29 19.91
C VAL A 374 14.46 4.24 18.79
N MET A 375 14.01 4.27 17.55
CA MET A 375 14.83 4.25 16.35
C MET A 375 15.27 5.67 15.96
N PRO A 376 16.27 5.82 15.07
CA PRO A 376 16.60 7.12 14.48
C PRO A 376 15.40 7.77 13.79
N VAL A 377 15.32 9.10 13.85
CA VAL A 377 14.24 9.86 13.22
C VAL A 377 14.18 9.60 11.71
N TYR A 378 13.00 9.31 11.21
CA TYR A 378 12.75 9.34 9.77
C TYR A 378 12.52 10.79 9.33
N SER A 379 13.47 11.33 8.58
CA SER A 379 13.51 12.77 8.26
C SER A 379 12.40 13.25 7.33
N ALA A 380 11.87 12.38 6.48
CA ALA A 380 10.91 12.73 5.42
C ALA A 380 11.38 13.92 4.53
N GLY A 381 12.71 14.02 4.33
CA GLY A 381 13.30 15.10 3.54
C GLY A 381 13.54 16.40 4.33
N GLU A 382 13.29 16.43 5.64
CA GLU A 382 13.67 17.57 6.49
C GLU A 382 15.16 17.55 6.84
N ALA A 383 15.75 18.74 6.95
CA ALA A 383 17.06 18.89 7.57
C ALA A 383 16.98 18.63 9.08
N ALA A 384 18.03 18.09 9.66
CA ALA A 384 18.12 17.93 11.11
C ALA A 384 18.02 19.28 11.81
N VAL A 385 17.27 19.32 12.93
CA VAL A 385 17.13 20.50 13.78
C VAL A 385 17.62 20.17 15.19
N GLU A 386 18.17 21.15 15.88
CA GLU A 386 18.62 21.00 17.27
C GLU A 386 17.46 20.57 18.17
N GLY A 387 17.66 19.54 19.01
CA GLY A 387 16.64 18.95 19.86
C GLY A 387 15.59 18.09 19.10
N GLY A 388 15.74 17.90 17.78
CA GLY A 388 14.85 17.10 16.94
C GLY A 388 15.34 15.67 16.68
N GLY A 389 16.33 15.19 17.41
CA GLY A 389 16.83 13.82 17.36
C GLY A 389 16.06 12.87 18.29
N SER A 390 16.24 11.58 18.10
CA SER A 390 15.61 10.53 18.92
C SER A 390 16.12 10.55 20.37
N GLU A 391 17.28 11.13 20.62
CA GLU A 391 17.90 11.35 21.94
C GLU A 391 16.97 12.18 22.83
N SER A 392 16.26 13.16 22.25
CA SER A 392 15.32 14.01 23.00
C SER A 392 14.10 13.22 23.52
N VAL A 393 13.70 12.14 22.82
CA VAL A 393 12.62 11.25 23.22
C VAL A 393 13.04 10.32 24.36
N VAL A 394 14.29 9.87 24.39
CA VAL A 394 14.76 8.93 25.43
C VAL A 394 15.34 9.64 26.66
N ALA A 395 15.68 10.92 26.54
CA ALA A 395 16.33 11.67 27.61
C ALA A 395 15.52 11.65 28.93
N GLY A 396 16.13 11.18 30.03
CA GLY A 396 15.51 11.11 31.34
C GLY A 396 14.40 10.05 31.48
N SER A 397 14.38 9.03 30.61
CA SER A 397 13.43 7.93 30.65
C SER A 397 14.15 6.58 30.70
N ALA A 398 13.38 5.48 30.87
CA ALA A 398 13.85 4.11 30.75
C ALA A 398 13.85 3.61 29.30
N HIS A 399 13.52 4.46 28.33
CA HIS A 399 13.47 4.08 26.91
C HIS A 399 14.89 3.90 26.37
N ARG A 400 15.06 2.96 25.44
CA ARG A 400 16.38 2.63 24.88
C ARG A 400 16.48 3.13 23.44
N LEU A 401 17.52 3.90 23.14
CA LEU A 401 17.86 4.27 21.77
C LEU A 401 18.53 3.09 21.04
N ILE A 402 18.11 2.83 19.82
CA ILE A 402 18.70 1.85 18.91
C ILE A 402 19.30 2.62 17.72
N GLU A 403 20.57 2.93 17.80
CA GLU A 403 21.27 3.71 16.75
C GLU A 403 21.51 2.86 15.49
N ASP A 404 21.87 1.59 15.67
CA ASP A 404 22.09 0.65 14.55
C ASP A 404 20.89 -0.31 14.41
N ARG A 405 20.17 -0.20 13.31
CA ARG A 405 19.05 -1.09 12.96
C ARG A 405 19.43 -2.58 12.98
N ARG A 406 20.68 -2.91 12.69
CA ARG A 406 21.16 -4.30 12.69
C ARG A 406 21.14 -4.94 14.07
N ALA A 407 21.22 -4.14 15.13
CA ALA A 407 21.15 -4.64 16.50
C ALA A 407 19.69 -4.85 17.01
N LEU A 408 18.68 -4.37 16.27
CA LEU A 408 17.29 -4.42 16.69
C LEU A 408 16.73 -5.86 16.85
N PRO A 409 16.99 -6.81 15.91
CA PRO A 409 16.44 -8.15 16.03
C PRO A 409 16.93 -8.89 17.28
N GLU A 410 18.23 -8.81 17.60
CA GLU A 410 18.81 -9.43 18.80
C GLU A 410 18.28 -8.80 20.09
N ALA A 411 18.12 -7.47 20.09
CA ALA A 411 17.54 -6.76 21.23
C ALA A 411 16.09 -7.20 21.49
N LEU A 412 15.31 -7.39 20.45
CA LEU A 412 13.92 -7.88 20.55
C LEU A 412 13.88 -9.35 20.99
N ASP A 413 14.72 -10.21 20.41
CA ASP A 413 14.78 -11.64 20.79
C ASP A 413 15.08 -11.81 22.28
N ALA A 414 15.96 -10.99 22.85
CA ALA A 414 16.26 -10.97 24.28
C ALA A 414 15.06 -10.56 25.15
N LEU A 415 14.23 -9.62 24.66
CA LEU A 415 13.06 -9.11 25.39
C LEU A 415 11.86 -10.06 25.35
N VAL A 416 11.70 -10.83 24.27
CA VAL A 416 10.58 -11.78 24.11
C VAL A 416 10.90 -13.18 24.66
N ALA A 417 12.15 -13.48 24.97
CA ALA A 417 12.58 -14.80 25.41
C ALA A 417 11.83 -15.26 26.67
N GLY A 418 11.13 -16.40 26.57
CA GLY A 418 10.44 -17.04 27.70
C GLY A 418 9.25 -16.24 28.27
N GLN A 419 8.73 -15.26 27.53
CA GLN A 419 7.63 -14.40 27.96
C GLN A 419 6.53 -14.36 26.90
N GLU A 420 5.28 -14.21 27.32
CA GLU A 420 4.21 -13.80 26.44
C GLU A 420 4.38 -12.31 26.12
N ALA A 421 4.46 -11.96 24.82
CA ALA A 421 4.77 -10.61 24.41
C ALA A 421 4.04 -10.20 23.11
N VAL A 422 3.77 -8.91 22.99
CA VAL A 422 3.44 -8.25 21.74
C VAL A 422 4.54 -7.24 21.41
N VAL A 423 5.03 -7.29 20.17
CA VAL A 423 6.00 -6.34 19.63
C VAL A 423 5.29 -5.47 18.61
N ALA A 424 5.16 -4.19 18.93
CA ALA A 424 4.52 -3.19 18.06
C ALA A 424 5.58 -2.28 17.43
N PHE A 425 5.66 -2.30 16.10
CA PHE A 425 6.49 -1.38 15.32
C PHE A 425 5.64 -0.17 14.94
N VAL A 426 6.04 1.00 15.41
CA VAL A 426 5.20 2.20 15.43
C VAL A 426 5.90 3.37 14.73
N GLY A 427 5.25 3.93 13.71
CA GLY A 427 5.76 5.09 12.97
C GLY A 427 5.26 5.21 11.54
N ALA A 428 5.34 6.44 11.01
CA ALA A 428 4.90 6.77 9.65
C ALA A 428 6.01 6.63 8.58
N GLY A 429 7.25 6.34 9.01
CA GLY A 429 8.40 6.18 8.13
C GLY A 429 8.55 4.76 7.56
N ASP A 430 9.79 4.32 7.48
CA ASP A 430 10.18 3.01 6.91
C ASP A 430 10.26 1.87 7.94
N ILE A 431 9.79 2.09 9.17
CA ILE A 431 9.77 1.12 10.28
C ILE A 431 9.00 -0.17 9.93
N GLU A 432 8.08 -0.11 8.96
CA GLU A 432 7.35 -1.27 8.46
C GLU A 432 8.32 -2.34 7.92
N ARG A 433 9.43 -1.93 7.29
CA ARG A 433 10.47 -2.86 6.80
C ARG A 433 11.12 -3.64 7.93
N ASP A 434 11.37 -2.99 9.07
CA ASP A 434 11.92 -3.66 10.26
C ASP A 434 10.88 -4.62 10.86
N ALA A 435 9.60 -4.22 10.88
CA ALA A 435 8.49 -5.07 11.33
C ALA A 435 8.36 -6.34 10.48
N GLU A 436 8.36 -6.19 9.15
CA GLU A 436 8.30 -7.31 8.21
C GLU A 436 9.53 -8.23 8.34
N ALA A 437 10.72 -7.64 8.45
CA ALA A 437 11.97 -8.40 8.64
C ALA A 437 11.96 -9.19 9.95
N TYR A 438 11.48 -8.59 11.05
CA TYR A 438 11.38 -9.26 12.33
C TYR A 438 10.29 -10.34 12.33
N ALA A 439 9.12 -10.07 11.77
CA ALA A 439 8.07 -11.08 11.60
C ALA A 439 8.57 -12.29 10.79
N LYS A 440 9.34 -12.04 9.73
CA LYS A 440 10.00 -13.07 8.91
C LYS A 440 11.01 -13.89 9.73
N ARG A 441 11.86 -13.21 10.52
CA ARG A 441 12.80 -13.88 11.44
C ARG A 441 12.06 -14.82 12.40
N GLN A 442 10.94 -14.37 13.00
CA GLN A 442 10.17 -15.15 13.95
C GLN A 442 9.46 -16.37 13.31
N ARG A 443 9.04 -16.27 12.05
CA ARG A 443 8.54 -17.44 11.29
C ARG A 443 9.62 -18.51 11.15
N ARG A 444 10.88 -18.12 10.95
CA ARG A 444 12.01 -19.04 10.84
C ARG A 444 12.41 -19.68 12.17
N VAL A 445 12.34 -18.94 13.27
CA VAL A 445 12.70 -19.43 14.62
C VAL A 445 11.63 -20.38 15.19
N GLY A 446 10.35 -20.17 14.85
CA GLY A 446 9.22 -20.97 15.36
C GLY A 446 8.96 -22.28 14.61
N ALA A 447 9.59 -22.49 13.48
CA ALA A 447 9.37 -23.67 12.66
C ALA A 447 10.36 -24.77 13.02
N ALA A 448 9.89 -25.76 13.77
CA ALA A 448 10.63 -27.02 14.01
C ALA A 448 10.92 -27.80 12.69
N VAL A 449 10.17 -27.50 11.61
CA VAL A 449 10.46 -27.85 10.22
C VAL A 449 9.79 -26.74 9.38
N THR A 450 10.55 -25.77 8.85
CA THR A 450 10.04 -24.91 7.76
C THR A 450 9.84 -25.81 6.55
N PRO A 451 8.65 -25.89 5.95
CA PRO A 451 8.52 -26.53 4.64
C PRO A 451 9.51 -25.83 3.70
N ASP A 452 10.33 -26.60 3.03
CA ASP A 452 11.23 -26.07 1.99
C ASP A 452 10.48 -26.02 0.66
N LEU A 453 11.07 -25.37 -0.36
CA LEU A 453 10.41 -25.21 -1.65
C LEU A 453 9.84 -26.54 -2.21
N PRO A 454 10.54 -27.68 -2.19
CA PRO A 454 9.98 -28.95 -2.62
C PRO A 454 8.71 -29.37 -1.91
N ASP A 455 8.61 -29.13 -0.60
CA ASP A 455 7.44 -29.53 0.20
C ASP A 455 6.19 -28.78 -0.23
N LEU A 456 6.32 -27.47 -0.52
CA LEU A 456 5.20 -26.62 -0.95
C LEU A 456 4.73 -26.88 -2.38
N VAL A 457 5.63 -27.37 -3.25
CA VAL A 457 5.30 -27.61 -4.65
C VAL A 457 5.07 -29.10 -4.97
N ALA A 458 5.19 -29.99 -3.98
CA ALA A 458 5.01 -31.42 -4.15
C ALA A 458 3.64 -31.75 -4.76
N GLY A 459 3.63 -32.48 -5.87
CA GLY A 459 2.42 -32.87 -6.61
C GLY A 459 1.69 -31.71 -7.30
N ARG A 460 2.27 -30.51 -7.33
CA ARG A 460 1.67 -29.29 -7.94
C ARG A 460 2.38 -28.84 -9.19
N LEU A 461 3.61 -29.33 -9.43
CA LEU A 461 4.36 -29.08 -10.64
C LEU A 461 4.04 -30.15 -11.69
N SER A 462 4.16 -29.80 -12.97
CA SER A 462 4.07 -30.77 -14.06
C SER A 462 5.19 -31.80 -13.97
N PRO A 463 5.00 -33.03 -14.46
CA PRO A 463 6.04 -34.07 -14.45
C PRO A 463 7.34 -33.66 -15.17
N GLU A 464 7.22 -32.77 -16.13
CA GLU A 464 8.32 -32.25 -16.94
C GLU A 464 9.07 -31.09 -16.27
N CYS A 465 8.54 -30.50 -15.20
CA CYS A 465 9.22 -29.46 -14.45
C CYS A 465 10.37 -30.04 -13.64
N ALA A 466 11.60 -29.64 -13.93
CA ALA A 466 12.74 -30.04 -13.14
C ALA A 466 12.97 -29.06 -11.98
N LEU A 467 13.10 -29.58 -10.75
CA LEU A 467 13.50 -28.80 -9.57
C LEU A 467 14.74 -29.45 -8.95
N ARG A 468 15.82 -28.68 -8.78
CA ARG A 468 17.11 -29.15 -8.26
C ARG A 468 17.57 -28.28 -7.09
N ALA A 469 18.11 -28.90 -6.08
CA ALA A 469 18.80 -28.21 -4.98
C ALA A 469 20.28 -28.04 -5.31
N ASN A 470 20.87 -26.96 -4.83
CA ASN A 470 22.32 -26.71 -4.84
C ASN A 470 22.95 -26.78 -6.24
N GLU A 471 22.28 -26.20 -7.25
CA GLU A 471 22.70 -26.24 -8.67
C GLU A 471 23.88 -25.29 -8.92
N PRO A 472 25.00 -25.76 -9.49
CA PRO A 472 26.16 -24.92 -9.81
C PRO A 472 25.85 -23.92 -10.92
N LEU A 473 25.77 -22.63 -10.59
CA LEU A 473 25.47 -21.57 -11.56
C LEU A 473 26.62 -21.28 -12.52
N ALA A 474 27.84 -21.63 -12.18
CA ALA A 474 28.97 -21.60 -13.12
C ALA A 474 28.69 -22.36 -14.42
N ARG A 475 27.90 -23.43 -14.38
CA ARG A 475 27.47 -24.20 -15.58
C ARG A 475 26.36 -23.51 -16.36
N ARG A 476 25.77 -22.46 -15.82
CA ARG A 476 24.60 -21.74 -16.34
C ARG A 476 24.93 -20.33 -16.79
N THR A 477 26.21 -19.92 -16.72
CA THR A 477 26.72 -18.62 -17.16
C THR A 477 27.76 -18.78 -18.24
N THR A 478 27.83 -17.81 -19.15
CA THR A 478 28.85 -17.79 -20.22
C THR A 478 30.26 -17.62 -19.67
N LEU A 479 30.40 -16.89 -18.56
CA LEU A 479 31.68 -16.69 -17.88
C LEU A 479 32.21 -17.94 -17.18
N GLY A 480 31.35 -18.92 -16.91
CA GLY A 480 31.74 -20.16 -16.22
C GLY A 480 32.14 -19.96 -14.76
N LEU A 481 31.70 -18.86 -14.15
CA LEU A 481 32.01 -18.46 -12.77
C LEU A 481 30.73 -18.39 -11.92
N GLY A 482 30.90 -18.52 -10.60
CA GLY A 482 29.85 -18.36 -9.59
C GLY A 482 29.53 -19.61 -8.81
N GLY A 483 29.07 -19.43 -7.58
CA GLY A 483 28.63 -20.48 -6.68
C GLY A 483 27.28 -21.08 -7.05
N ASN A 484 26.65 -21.77 -6.10
CA ASN A 484 25.44 -22.56 -6.36
C ASN A 484 24.16 -21.76 -6.10
N ALA A 485 23.10 -22.05 -6.86
CA ALA A 485 21.74 -21.64 -6.47
C ALA A 485 21.21 -22.59 -5.40
N ARG A 486 20.55 -22.06 -4.37
CA ARG A 486 19.85 -22.90 -3.39
C ARG A 486 18.83 -23.80 -4.06
N TRP A 487 18.02 -23.25 -4.95
CA TRP A 487 17.05 -23.95 -5.79
C TRP A 487 17.21 -23.52 -7.25
N TYR A 488 17.03 -24.45 -8.14
CA TYR A 488 17.04 -24.22 -9.59
C TYR A 488 15.89 -24.99 -10.23
N ALA A 489 15.06 -24.29 -11.00
CA ALA A 489 13.93 -24.91 -11.68
C ALA A 489 13.93 -24.65 -13.18
N GLU A 490 13.53 -25.67 -13.95
CA GLU A 490 13.24 -25.61 -15.37
C GLU A 490 11.73 -25.87 -15.56
N PRO A 491 10.88 -24.84 -15.40
CA PRO A 491 9.43 -24.99 -15.53
C PRO A 491 9.05 -25.36 -16.96
N ALA A 492 8.05 -26.23 -17.11
CA ALA A 492 7.56 -26.64 -18.42
C ALA A 492 6.36 -25.83 -18.90
N THR A 493 5.56 -25.32 -17.94
CA THR A 493 4.30 -24.62 -18.20
C THR A 493 4.25 -23.27 -17.47
N VAL A 494 3.32 -22.40 -17.87
CA VAL A 494 3.04 -21.15 -17.13
C VAL A 494 2.56 -21.46 -15.71
N ASP A 495 1.77 -22.52 -15.54
CA ASP A 495 1.25 -22.93 -14.22
C ASP A 495 2.38 -23.39 -13.28
N ASP A 496 3.44 -24.02 -13.79
CA ASP A 496 4.64 -24.32 -13.01
C ASP A 496 5.31 -23.05 -12.51
N VAL A 497 5.47 -22.05 -13.39
CA VAL A 497 6.06 -20.75 -13.01
C VAL A 497 5.22 -20.09 -11.94
N VAL A 498 3.88 -20.04 -12.10
CA VAL A 498 2.96 -19.46 -11.12
C VAL A 498 3.05 -20.19 -9.78
N THR A 499 3.10 -21.52 -9.80
CA THR A 499 3.22 -22.36 -8.60
C THR A 499 4.52 -22.08 -7.86
N LEU A 500 5.63 -22.01 -8.58
CA LEU A 500 6.95 -21.71 -8.02
C LEU A 500 7.02 -20.27 -7.44
N LEU A 501 6.48 -19.28 -8.15
CA LEU A 501 6.46 -17.90 -7.67
C LEU A 501 5.59 -17.73 -6.40
N ARG A 502 4.44 -18.43 -6.32
CA ARG A 502 3.60 -18.43 -5.12
C ARG A 502 4.30 -19.08 -3.94
N ALA A 503 4.96 -20.22 -4.16
CA ALA A 503 5.75 -20.88 -3.12
C ALA A 503 6.94 -20.01 -2.66
N CYS A 504 7.60 -19.30 -3.59
CA CYS A 504 8.64 -18.33 -3.23
C CYS A 504 8.08 -17.18 -2.39
N ALA A 505 6.90 -16.67 -2.70
CA ALA A 505 6.24 -15.61 -1.93
C ALA A 505 5.85 -16.10 -0.53
N GLU A 506 5.36 -17.35 -0.40
CA GLU A 506 5.00 -17.98 0.87
C GLU A 506 6.22 -18.23 1.76
N LEU A 507 7.33 -18.68 1.15
CA LEU A 507 8.63 -18.90 1.83
C LEU A 507 9.45 -17.62 1.97
N ASP A 508 9.01 -16.52 1.34
CA ASP A 508 9.80 -15.32 1.13
C ASP A 508 11.19 -15.64 0.58
N LEU A 509 11.23 -16.54 -0.36
CA LEU A 509 12.42 -16.96 -1.07
C LEU A 509 12.65 -16.01 -2.27
N ARG A 510 13.84 -15.44 -2.35
CA ARG A 510 14.23 -14.65 -3.51
C ARG A 510 14.21 -15.51 -4.77
N TRP A 511 13.85 -14.94 -5.90
CA TRP A 511 13.91 -15.64 -7.16
C TRP A 511 14.53 -14.77 -8.26
N PHE A 512 15.08 -15.42 -9.28
CA PHE A 512 15.71 -14.78 -10.42
C PHE A 512 15.49 -15.61 -11.68
N VAL A 513 15.21 -14.97 -12.81
CA VAL A 513 15.04 -15.64 -14.10
C VAL A 513 16.35 -15.57 -14.89
N VAL A 514 16.85 -16.70 -15.32
CA VAL A 514 18.03 -16.80 -16.15
C VAL A 514 17.69 -17.34 -17.55
N GLY A 515 18.24 -16.70 -18.58
CA GLY A 515 18.29 -17.25 -19.92
C GLY A 515 19.59 -18.03 -20.12
N ARG A 516 20.44 -17.61 -21.06
CA ARG A 516 21.76 -18.22 -21.30
C ARG A 516 22.86 -17.76 -20.33
N GLY A 517 22.58 -16.87 -19.40
CA GLY A 517 23.56 -16.32 -18.47
C GLY A 517 24.72 -15.56 -19.16
N SER A 518 24.48 -14.98 -20.36
CA SER A 518 25.52 -14.31 -21.14
C SER A 518 25.88 -12.91 -20.63
N ASN A 519 24.99 -12.29 -19.88
CA ASN A 519 25.23 -10.99 -19.23
C ASN A 519 25.02 -11.10 -17.71
N LEU A 520 25.58 -12.16 -17.12
CA LEU A 520 25.39 -12.44 -15.70
C LEU A 520 26.74 -12.77 -15.05
N LEU A 521 27.05 -12.08 -13.98
CA LEU A 521 28.13 -12.40 -13.04
C LEU A 521 27.51 -12.88 -11.73
N VAL A 522 27.78 -14.11 -11.37
CA VAL A 522 27.30 -14.73 -10.14
C VAL A 522 28.38 -14.72 -9.08
N PRO A 523 28.12 -14.28 -7.82
CA PRO A 523 29.07 -14.32 -6.73
C PRO A 523 29.53 -15.76 -6.40
N ASP A 524 30.71 -15.90 -5.79
CA ASP A 524 31.26 -17.21 -5.41
C ASP A 524 30.45 -17.88 -4.29
N ASP A 525 29.78 -17.12 -3.43
CA ASP A 525 28.83 -17.61 -2.43
C ASP A 525 27.48 -18.03 -3.01
N GLY A 526 27.27 -17.80 -4.32
CA GLY A 526 26.10 -18.26 -5.09
C GLY A 526 24.86 -17.38 -4.89
N TYR A 527 23.69 -18.02 -4.99
CA TYR A 527 22.39 -17.37 -4.88
C TYR A 527 21.48 -18.09 -3.89
N ASP A 528 21.25 -17.50 -2.72
CA ASP A 528 20.31 -18.04 -1.73
C ASP A 528 18.86 -17.73 -2.13
N GLY A 529 18.36 -18.50 -3.09
CA GLY A 529 17.04 -18.32 -3.69
C GLY A 529 16.75 -19.35 -4.77
N LEU A 530 15.64 -19.12 -5.50
CA LEU A 530 15.24 -19.90 -6.66
C LEU A 530 15.75 -19.25 -7.94
N VAL A 531 16.48 -19.99 -8.76
CA VAL A 531 16.80 -19.61 -10.15
C VAL A 531 15.85 -20.33 -11.08
N LEU A 532 15.08 -19.57 -11.88
CA LEU A 532 14.17 -20.07 -12.90
C LEU A 532 14.86 -20.01 -14.27
N HIS A 533 14.99 -21.13 -14.94
CA HIS A 533 15.55 -21.21 -16.29
C HIS A 533 14.46 -21.52 -17.31
N LEU A 534 14.19 -20.57 -18.20
CA LEU A 534 13.25 -20.74 -19.30
C LEU A 534 14.00 -21.37 -20.49
N ASP A 535 14.02 -22.71 -20.54
CA ASP A 535 14.72 -23.46 -21.58
C ASP A 535 14.14 -23.22 -22.98
N SER A 536 15.01 -23.05 -23.97
CA SER A 536 14.62 -22.72 -25.35
C SER A 536 13.77 -23.79 -26.02
N SER A 537 13.88 -25.06 -25.61
CA SER A 537 13.09 -26.15 -26.21
C SER A 537 11.59 -26.05 -25.86
N ARG A 538 11.26 -25.39 -24.74
CA ARG A 538 9.88 -25.24 -24.26
C ARG A 538 9.36 -23.81 -24.35
N TRP A 539 10.23 -22.85 -24.10
CA TRP A 539 9.88 -21.42 -24.05
C TRP A 539 10.39 -20.64 -25.25
N GLY A 540 10.97 -21.34 -26.26
CA GLY A 540 11.56 -20.72 -27.44
C GLY A 540 10.72 -20.86 -28.71
N GLU A 541 9.43 -21.20 -28.60
CA GLU A 541 8.56 -21.34 -29.77
C GLU A 541 8.49 -20.03 -30.57
N VAL A 542 8.56 -20.15 -31.90
CA VAL A 542 8.42 -19.03 -32.83
C VAL A 542 7.31 -19.35 -33.83
N THR A 543 6.24 -18.55 -33.80
CA THR A 543 5.06 -18.74 -34.63
C THR A 543 4.87 -17.54 -35.57
N PRO A 544 4.90 -17.72 -36.90
CA PRO A 544 4.54 -16.66 -37.84
C PRO A 544 3.07 -16.27 -37.72
N LEU A 545 2.79 -14.95 -37.65
CA LEU A 545 1.44 -14.39 -37.55
C LEU A 545 0.95 -13.76 -38.87
N GLY A 546 1.79 -13.79 -39.90
CA GLY A 546 1.56 -13.07 -41.17
C GLY A 546 1.90 -11.59 -41.09
N GLU A 547 1.85 -10.91 -42.23
CA GLU A 547 2.12 -9.46 -42.33
C GLU A 547 3.45 -9.02 -41.72
N GLY A 548 4.50 -9.86 -41.81
CA GLY A 548 5.82 -9.56 -41.25
C GLY A 548 5.92 -9.67 -39.74
N ARG A 549 4.96 -10.33 -39.09
CA ARG A 549 4.90 -10.47 -37.61
C ARG A 549 5.24 -11.89 -37.17
N LEU A 550 5.98 -11.98 -36.07
CA LEU A 550 6.30 -13.23 -35.39
C LEU A 550 5.87 -13.16 -33.92
N ARG A 551 5.23 -14.20 -33.40
CA ARG A 551 5.11 -14.43 -31.95
C ARG A 551 6.27 -15.29 -31.50
N VAL A 552 7.03 -14.83 -30.50
CA VAL A 552 8.29 -15.45 -30.11
C VAL A 552 8.30 -15.66 -28.59
N GLY A 553 8.56 -16.88 -28.15
CA GLY A 553 8.71 -17.20 -26.75
C GLY A 553 9.96 -16.59 -26.11
N GLY A 554 9.89 -16.22 -24.82
CA GLY A 554 10.98 -15.56 -24.09
C GLY A 554 12.29 -16.37 -24.01
N GLY A 555 12.22 -17.71 -24.12
CA GLY A 555 13.37 -18.62 -24.15
C GLY A 555 14.04 -18.76 -25.54
N ALA A 556 13.47 -18.18 -26.61
CA ALA A 556 14.02 -18.27 -27.94
C ALA A 556 15.43 -17.66 -28.03
N ARG A 557 16.34 -18.36 -28.67
CA ARG A 557 17.71 -17.87 -28.87
C ARG A 557 17.74 -16.85 -30.02
N LEU A 558 18.39 -15.71 -29.80
CA LEU A 558 18.42 -14.61 -30.76
C LEU A 558 18.99 -15.05 -32.12
N LYS A 559 20.06 -15.83 -32.13
CA LYS A 559 20.65 -16.37 -33.37
C LYS A 559 19.68 -17.25 -34.15
N GLU A 560 18.89 -18.09 -33.47
CA GLU A 560 17.88 -18.94 -34.10
C GLU A 560 16.74 -18.11 -34.67
N LEU A 561 16.34 -17.05 -33.94
CA LEU A 561 15.34 -16.08 -34.41
C LEU A 561 15.80 -15.34 -35.66
N CYS A 562 17.05 -14.85 -35.72
CA CYS A 562 17.61 -14.23 -36.92
C CYS A 562 17.62 -15.17 -38.10
N GLY A 563 18.05 -16.42 -37.91
CA GLY A 563 18.03 -17.43 -38.94
C GLY A 563 16.63 -17.75 -39.47
N LEU A 564 15.61 -17.72 -38.61
CA LEU A 564 14.22 -17.88 -39.04
C LEU A 564 13.72 -16.64 -39.78
N ALA A 565 13.94 -15.44 -39.24
CA ALA A 565 13.54 -14.18 -39.89
C ALA A 565 14.11 -14.08 -41.31
N ALA A 566 15.38 -14.45 -41.51
CA ALA A 566 16.01 -14.47 -42.82
C ALA A 566 15.33 -15.48 -43.80
N ARG A 567 14.95 -16.67 -43.31
CA ARG A 567 14.21 -17.65 -44.12
C ARG A 567 12.82 -17.19 -44.52
N GLU A 568 12.17 -16.44 -43.63
CA GLU A 568 10.83 -15.86 -43.85
C GLU A 568 10.89 -14.52 -44.65
N GLY A 569 12.09 -14.07 -45.04
CA GLY A 569 12.28 -12.82 -45.76
C GLY A 569 11.99 -11.56 -44.96
N LEU A 570 12.11 -11.64 -43.62
CA LEU A 570 11.86 -10.52 -42.69
C LEU A 570 13.16 -9.77 -42.45
N ALA A 571 13.18 -8.47 -42.72
CA ALA A 571 14.27 -7.55 -42.44
C ALA A 571 14.09 -6.87 -41.07
N GLY A 572 15.17 -6.28 -40.54
CA GLY A 572 15.17 -5.54 -39.31
C GLY A 572 15.60 -6.32 -38.06
N PHE A 573 15.95 -7.61 -38.21
CA PHE A 573 16.46 -8.48 -37.15
C PHE A 573 18.00 -8.64 -37.16
N GLU A 574 18.70 -8.05 -38.12
CA GLU A 574 20.12 -8.27 -38.39
C GLU A 574 21.02 -7.93 -37.22
N PHE A 575 20.67 -6.89 -36.43
CA PHE A 575 21.42 -6.46 -35.28
C PHE A 575 21.44 -7.50 -34.15
N LEU A 576 20.46 -8.42 -34.10
CA LEU A 576 20.37 -9.46 -33.08
C LEU A 576 21.37 -10.61 -33.28
N GLU A 577 21.91 -10.80 -34.50
CA GLU A 577 22.81 -11.94 -34.85
C GLU A 577 24.05 -12.00 -33.96
N GLY A 578 24.60 -10.84 -33.61
CA GLY A 578 25.82 -10.74 -32.78
C GLY A 578 25.53 -10.76 -31.26
N ILE A 579 24.28 -10.75 -30.82
CA ILE A 579 23.92 -10.65 -29.40
C ILE A 579 23.73 -12.07 -28.83
N PRO A 580 24.58 -12.50 -27.88
CA PRO A 580 24.40 -13.78 -27.21
C PRO A 580 23.28 -13.71 -26.19
N GLY A 581 22.26 -14.55 -26.26
CA GLY A 581 21.19 -14.54 -25.27
C GLY A 581 19.88 -15.15 -25.77
N THR A 582 18.85 -14.94 -24.95
CA THR A 582 17.46 -15.27 -25.27
C THR A 582 16.64 -13.99 -25.44
N LEU A 583 15.50 -14.10 -26.12
CA LEU A 583 14.60 -12.96 -26.33
C LEU A 583 14.18 -12.30 -24.98
N GLY A 584 13.77 -13.07 -23.97
CA GLY A 584 13.39 -12.52 -22.68
C GLY A 584 14.53 -11.77 -21.98
N GLY A 585 15.77 -12.27 -22.09
CA GLY A 585 16.95 -11.56 -21.61
C GLY A 585 17.21 -10.26 -22.36
N SER A 586 17.00 -10.26 -23.68
CA SER A 586 17.17 -9.07 -24.53
C SER A 586 16.13 -8.00 -24.22
N LEU A 587 14.87 -8.39 -24.03
CA LEU A 587 13.80 -7.47 -23.61
C LEU A 587 14.12 -6.84 -22.25
N ARG A 588 14.60 -7.63 -21.29
CA ARG A 588 14.95 -7.14 -19.95
C ARG A 588 16.07 -6.11 -19.97
N MET A 589 17.02 -6.24 -20.90
CA MET A 589 18.23 -5.42 -21.02
C MET A 589 18.11 -4.33 -22.08
N ASN A 590 17.01 -4.23 -22.80
CA ASN A 590 16.89 -3.45 -24.03
C ASN A 590 18.12 -3.65 -24.93
N ALA A 591 18.40 -4.92 -25.26
CA ALA A 591 19.65 -5.27 -25.94
C ALA A 591 19.71 -4.64 -27.32
N GLY A 592 20.86 -4.08 -27.66
CA GLY A 592 21.10 -3.44 -28.94
C GLY A 592 22.51 -3.67 -29.45
N ALA A 593 22.67 -3.64 -30.78
CA ALA A 593 23.95 -3.69 -31.51
C ALA A 593 23.81 -3.00 -32.87
N MET A 594 24.91 -2.50 -33.42
CA MET A 594 24.97 -1.90 -34.75
C MET A 594 23.92 -0.80 -35.00
N GLY A 595 23.51 -0.07 -33.93
CA GLY A 595 22.54 1.03 -34.02
C GLY A 595 21.08 0.62 -33.99
N GLY A 596 20.77 -0.68 -33.82
CA GLY A 596 19.41 -1.19 -33.61
C GLY A 596 19.20 -1.69 -32.16
N TRP A 597 17.98 -1.63 -31.66
CA TRP A 597 17.59 -2.07 -30.33
C TRP A 597 16.39 -3.02 -30.39
N ILE A 598 16.29 -3.93 -29.42
CA ILE A 598 15.22 -4.94 -29.44
C ILE A 598 13.81 -4.31 -29.50
N PHE A 599 13.59 -3.20 -28.82
CA PHE A 599 12.30 -2.51 -28.88
C PHE A 599 12.03 -1.76 -30.19
N ASP A 600 12.98 -1.71 -31.15
CA ASP A 600 12.72 -1.18 -32.50
C ASP A 600 11.85 -2.13 -33.32
N VAL A 601 11.88 -3.42 -33.00
CA VAL A 601 11.16 -4.48 -33.72
C VAL A 601 10.05 -5.14 -32.89
N VAL A 602 9.86 -4.73 -31.63
CA VAL A 602 8.80 -5.25 -30.76
C VAL A 602 7.50 -4.47 -30.96
N GLU A 603 6.41 -5.15 -31.22
CA GLU A 603 5.05 -4.59 -31.28
C GLU A 603 4.36 -4.65 -29.92
N SER A 604 4.46 -5.78 -29.23
CA SER A 604 3.88 -5.99 -27.91
C SER A 604 4.65 -7.05 -27.12
N VAL A 605 4.54 -7.02 -25.80
CA VAL A 605 5.13 -8.00 -24.90
C VAL A 605 4.03 -8.57 -24.01
N GLU A 606 4.02 -9.90 -23.89
CA GLU A 606 3.27 -10.60 -22.83
C GLU A 606 4.24 -11.06 -21.74
N TRP A 607 3.90 -10.83 -20.49
CA TRP A 607 4.72 -11.28 -19.36
C TRP A 607 3.88 -11.76 -18.18
N LEU A 608 4.50 -12.53 -17.31
CA LEU A 608 3.91 -12.94 -16.05
C LEU A 608 4.30 -11.98 -14.96
N SER A 609 3.30 -11.40 -14.27
CA SER A 609 3.56 -10.56 -13.10
C SER A 609 4.07 -11.40 -11.91
N PRO A 610 4.75 -10.79 -10.91
CA PRO A 610 5.17 -11.50 -9.69
C PRO A 610 4.01 -12.19 -8.93
N GLN A 611 2.76 -11.73 -9.13
CA GLN A 611 1.54 -12.32 -8.57
C GLN A 611 0.99 -13.48 -9.41
N GLY A 612 1.67 -13.87 -10.49
CA GLY A 612 1.27 -14.97 -11.37
C GLY A 612 0.12 -14.63 -12.33
N ARG A 613 -0.06 -13.35 -12.69
CA ARG A 613 -1.05 -12.93 -13.69
C ARG A 613 -0.36 -12.66 -15.02
N VAL A 614 -0.91 -13.17 -16.11
CA VAL A 614 -0.46 -12.82 -17.46
C VAL A 614 -0.86 -11.38 -17.77
N ARG A 615 0.07 -10.59 -18.22
CA ARG A 615 -0.07 -9.20 -18.64
C ARG A 615 0.39 -9.05 -20.08
N ALA A 616 -0.16 -8.09 -20.78
CA ALA A 616 0.28 -7.72 -22.12
C ALA A 616 0.31 -6.19 -22.24
N ALA A 617 1.30 -5.67 -22.94
CA ALA A 617 1.37 -4.26 -23.29
C ALA A 617 1.99 -4.07 -24.67
N ARG A 618 1.60 -3.01 -25.35
CA ARG A 618 2.20 -2.59 -26.62
C ARG A 618 3.50 -1.84 -26.36
N ARG A 619 4.37 -1.75 -27.37
CA ARG A 619 5.65 -1.05 -27.31
C ARG A 619 5.55 0.37 -26.74
N ASP A 620 4.56 1.13 -27.19
CA ASP A 620 4.32 2.52 -26.80
C ASP A 620 3.98 2.71 -25.30
N SER A 621 3.75 1.62 -24.58
CA SER A 621 3.53 1.60 -23.14
C SER A 621 4.81 1.35 -22.32
N PHE A 622 5.96 1.12 -22.96
CA PHE A 622 7.25 0.93 -22.32
C PHE A 622 8.13 2.16 -22.53
N ASP A 623 8.73 2.68 -21.46
CA ASP A 623 9.85 3.62 -21.53
C ASP A 623 11.11 2.81 -21.90
N ALA A 624 11.45 2.78 -23.17
CA ALA A 624 12.63 2.11 -23.69
C ALA A 624 13.75 3.09 -24.00
#